data_3da4c9ef871a07b560226571da450c26
#
_entry.id   3da4c9ef871a07b560226571da450c26
#
_cell.length_a   1.000
_cell.length_b   1.000
_cell.length_c   1.000
_cell.angle_alpha   90.00
_cell.angle_beta   90.00
_cell.angle_gamma   90.00
#
_symmetry.space_group_name_H-M   'P 1'
#
loop_
_entity.id
_entity.type
_entity.pdbx_description
1 polymer ?
#
loop_
_entity_poly.entity_id
_entity_poly.type
_entity_poly.pdbx_seq_one_letter_code
_entity_poly.pdbx_strand_id
1 'polypeptide(L)'
;MESITQTINIVIGGDGLANTGASTTLYTIIGAGLIIAAVLFLLRRTRKSHFNVSKLTKNRSLSFRGFGIFFLLALFTASLALSPLSNTVSAAPTLSLGANQNTLTVTVPEGGGTASTTTTLTSGTTNPDGYTLTAALTEAEPGIAIKLKGGDVTTSTALTAGAPALTLKTTSSASSNDTTEVTLDFVIDKTVTPGKKDLKLNYSLSDNGSTTATIQSFTTAQCNALPTYTGSNEEAVVTLHDPRGAGQNYQVAKLADGHCWMLNNLKLGSTTSTLNLTPSDTNITSNLTLPQVVASVPLETQEDEDNLFDNPVVFGPVPGDTGSGETNYGYLYNWSAATAGESRTSHTEEDGDAPYSICPANWRLPTASRIWNEDTEEDDYSGDFSELDIAFGGTGEPAYSGEPNIAQWQYNGAFKGVLSGLWFGEFDYQGDYGVFWSASAHPDNADYAFFAYFNADEVYPADYYVRLAGFSVRCLLQ
;
A
#
# COMPACT_ATOMS: atom_id res chain seq x y z
N MET A 1 -4.86 13.30 -2.12
CA MET A 1 -5.69 14.53 -2.14
C MET A 1 -5.34 15.35 -0.92
N GLU A 2 -4.96 16.61 -1.12
CA GLU A 2 -4.74 17.58 -0.05
C GLU A 2 -5.91 18.57 -0.03
N SER A 3 -6.34 19.03 1.14
CA SER A 3 -7.40 20.04 1.24
C SER A 3 -7.17 21.02 2.37
N ILE A 4 -7.57 22.26 2.17
CA ILE A 4 -7.61 23.32 3.17
C ILE A 4 -9.00 23.96 3.22
N THR A 5 -9.46 24.26 4.41
CA THR A 5 -10.71 25.02 4.61
C THR A 5 -10.37 26.44 5.02
N GLN A 6 -10.89 27.40 4.27
CA GLN A 6 -10.77 28.82 4.58
C GLN A 6 -12.10 29.31 5.18
N THR A 7 -12.01 29.95 6.34
CA THR A 7 -13.17 30.61 6.97
C THR A 7 -13.24 32.04 6.48
N ILE A 8 -14.41 32.45 5.99
CA ILE A 8 -14.67 33.80 5.55
C ILE A 8 -15.61 34.45 6.57
N ASN A 9 -15.11 35.45 7.25
CA ASN A 9 -15.87 36.25 8.19
C ASN A 9 -16.42 37.47 7.48
N ILE A 10 -17.72 37.56 7.29
CA ILE A 10 -18.36 38.75 6.75
C ILE A 10 -18.93 39.56 7.92
N VAL A 11 -18.45 40.75 8.12
CA VAL A 11 -18.92 41.68 9.15
C VAL A 11 -19.83 42.72 8.49
N ILE A 12 -21.12 42.65 8.81
CA ILE A 12 -22.11 43.64 8.34
C ILE A 12 -22.29 44.64 9.47
N GLY A 13 -21.73 45.86 9.29
CA GLY A 13 -21.71 46.90 10.32
C GLY A 13 -23.02 47.70 10.40
N GLY A 14 -23.55 47.86 11.64
CA GLY A 14 -24.33 49.03 12.00
C GLY A 14 -23.40 50.02 12.70
N ASP A 15 -23.64 51.31 12.57
CA ASP A 15 -22.82 52.38 13.14
C ASP A 15 -22.54 52.16 14.63
N GLY A 16 -21.32 51.77 14.98
CA GLY A 16 -20.91 51.75 16.39
C GLY A 16 -20.08 50.60 16.95
N LEU A 17 -19.35 49.82 16.16
CA LEU A 17 -18.37 48.92 16.74
C LEU A 17 -16.97 49.51 16.72
N ALA A 18 -16.59 50.10 17.86
CA ALA A 18 -15.23 50.54 18.14
C ALA A 18 -14.23 49.40 18.03
N ASN A 19 -13.17 49.66 17.33
CA ASN A 19 -11.98 48.80 17.15
C ASN A 19 -11.35 48.48 18.54
N THR A 20 -11.66 47.34 19.13
CA THR A 20 -10.92 46.83 20.29
C THR A 20 -9.91 45.83 19.80
N GLY A 21 -8.71 46.34 19.47
CA GLY A 21 -7.53 45.55 19.28
C GLY A 21 -7.18 44.76 20.57
N ALA A 22 -7.39 43.45 20.54
CA ALA A 22 -6.83 42.56 21.53
C ALA A 22 -5.77 41.69 20.83
N SER A 23 -4.53 42.13 21.02
CA SER A 23 -3.35 41.32 20.74
C SER A 23 -3.33 40.14 21.69
N THR A 24 -3.55 38.95 21.21
CA THR A 24 -3.29 37.71 21.98
C THR A 24 -1.99 37.12 21.52
N THR A 25 -0.98 37.30 22.35
CA THR A 25 0.31 36.62 22.25
C THR A 25 0.13 35.15 22.59
N LEU A 26 0.24 34.27 21.61
CA LEU A 26 0.19 32.83 21.83
C LEU A 26 1.58 32.33 22.19
N TYR A 27 1.76 31.82 23.38
CA TYR A 27 2.98 31.20 23.85
C TYR A 27 3.22 29.84 23.19
N THR A 28 4.34 29.72 22.51
CA THR A 28 4.88 28.46 22.04
C THR A 28 5.58 27.74 23.21
N ILE A 29 4.96 26.69 23.74
CA ILE A 29 5.65 25.72 24.59
C ILE A 29 5.40 24.33 23.99
N ILE A 30 6.30 23.88 23.14
CA ILE A 30 6.45 22.46 22.82
C ILE A 30 7.95 22.21 22.64
N GLY A 31 8.49 21.38 23.48
CA GLY A 31 9.82 20.84 23.25
C GLY A 31 10.64 20.55 24.49
N ALA A 32 10.31 19.56 25.27
CA ALA A 32 11.29 18.80 26.09
C ALA A 32 10.57 17.63 26.78
N GLY A 33 10.43 16.51 26.12
CA GLY A 33 9.78 15.34 26.76
C GLY A 33 9.83 14.05 25.97
N LEU A 34 10.85 13.81 25.14
CA LEU A 34 10.90 12.59 24.31
C LEU A 34 12.31 12.04 24.06
N ILE A 35 13.20 12.07 25.05
CA ILE A 35 14.55 11.45 24.92
C ILE A 35 14.83 10.39 26.01
N ILE A 36 13.93 10.03 26.88
CA ILE A 36 14.22 9.06 27.97
C ILE A 36 13.60 7.67 27.76
N ALA A 37 12.80 7.45 26.74
CA ALA A 37 12.17 6.14 26.50
C ALA A 37 12.97 5.17 25.58
N ALA A 38 14.02 5.64 24.90
CA ALA A 38 14.74 4.84 23.91
C ALA A 38 15.90 3.99 24.45
N VAL A 39 16.31 4.17 25.70
CA VAL A 39 17.49 3.46 26.26
C VAL A 39 17.12 2.21 27.07
N LEU A 40 15.86 2.01 27.44
CA LEU A 40 15.42 0.85 28.24
C LEU A 40 14.91 -0.34 27.43
N PHE A 41 14.82 -0.23 26.09
CA PHE A 41 14.30 -1.31 25.23
C PHE A 41 15.39 -2.21 24.63
N LEU A 42 16.67 -1.87 24.79
CA LEU A 42 17.80 -2.58 24.17
C LEU A 42 18.43 -3.69 25.04
N LEU A 43 17.89 -3.99 26.21
CA LEU A 43 18.48 -4.99 27.13
C LEU A 43 17.64 -6.25 27.40
N ARG A 44 16.60 -6.50 26.62
CA ARG A 44 15.81 -7.73 26.78
C ARG A 44 15.46 -8.34 25.42
N ARG A 45 16.40 -9.03 24.77
CA ARG A 45 16.07 -10.15 23.89
C ARG A 45 17.33 -10.88 23.40
N THR A 46 17.96 -11.63 24.28
CA THR A 46 18.72 -12.80 23.85
C THR A 46 17.98 -14.05 24.29
N ARG A 47 17.03 -14.49 23.51
CA ARG A 47 16.59 -15.90 23.49
C ARG A 47 16.48 -16.30 22.02
N LYS A 48 17.54 -16.93 21.54
CA LYS A 48 17.52 -17.73 20.32
C LYS A 48 16.58 -18.90 20.57
N SER A 49 15.41 -18.90 19.94
CA SER A 49 14.68 -20.14 19.70
C SER A 49 14.98 -20.55 18.25
N HIS A 50 15.71 -21.61 18.08
CA HIS A 50 15.87 -22.24 16.78
C HIS A 50 14.55 -22.92 16.41
N PHE A 51 13.90 -22.45 15.35
CA PHE A 51 12.80 -23.14 14.73
C PHE A 51 13.36 -24.42 14.11
N ASN A 52 12.95 -25.53 14.64
CA ASN A 52 13.36 -26.83 14.16
C ASN A 52 12.18 -27.44 13.40
N VAL A 53 12.17 -27.26 12.08
CA VAL A 53 11.18 -27.82 11.15
C VAL A 53 11.07 -29.34 11.30
N SER A 54 12.15 -29.98 11.82
CA SER A 54 12.19 -31.44 12.03
C SER A 54 11.27 -31.96 13.13
N LYS A 55 10.52 -31.10 13.84
CA LYS A 55 9.54 -31.60 14.84
C LYS A 55 8.22 -32.06 14.22
N LEU A 56 7.97 -31.78 12.95
CA LEU A 56 6.75 -32.22 12.26
C LEU A 56 6.94 -33.52 11.47
N THR A 57 8.18 -34.00 11.32
CA THR A 57 8.42 -35.32 10.73
C THR A 57 8.91 -36.28 11.80
N LYS A 58 8.06 -37.20 12.21
CA LYS A 58 8.40 -38.31 13.06
C LYS A 58 9.36 -39.25 12.32
N ASN A 59 10.58 -39.40 12.87
CA ASN A 59 11.61 -40.39 12.56
C ASN A 59 12.55 -40.07 11.38
N ARG A 60 13.71 -39.50 11.74
CA ARG A 60 15.03 -40.08 11.44
C ARG A 60 16.12 -39.27 12.15
N SER A 61 16.90 -39.95 12.94
CA SER A 61 18.06 -39.45 13.67
C SER A 61 19.24 -39.22 12.73
N LEU A 62 19.82 -38.01 12.74
CA LEU A 62 21.20 -37.81 12.28
C LEU A 62 21.93 -36.91 13.28
N SER A 63 23.01 -37.47 13.81
CA SER A 63 23.87 -36.83 14.79
C SER A 63 24.80 -35.81 14.12
N PHE A 64 24.81 -34.57 14.60
CA PHE A 64 25.87 -33.61 14.29
C PHE A 64 26.91 -33.58 15.41
N ARG A 65 28.13 -33.97 15.08
CA ARG A 65 29.33 -33.67 15.87
C ARG A 65 29.95 -32.37 15.40
N GLY A 66 30.28 -31.54 16.37
CA GLY A 66 30.76 -30.16 16.19
C GLY A 66 32.17 -30.02 15.59
N PHE A 67 32.42 -28.79 15.16
CA PHE A 67 33.75 -28.14 15.06
C PHE A 67 33.54 -26.63 15.29
N GLY A 68 34.20 -26.07 16.02
CA GLY A 68 35.36 -25.48 16.54
C GLY A 68 35.63 -24.08 15.96
N ILE A 69 35.64 -23.11 16.86
CA ILE A 69 35.93 -21.68 16.73
C ILE A 69 37.33 -21.45 16.15
N PHE A 70 37.48 -20.52 15.19
CA PHE A 70 38.71 -19.72 15.05
C PHE A 70 38.41 -18.27 14.66
N PHE A 71 38.74 -17.37 15.56
CA PHE A 71 38.84 -15.92 15.32
C PHE A 71 40.09 -15.65 14.49
N LEU A 72 39.99 -14.81 13.47
CA LEU A 72 41.12 -14.01 13.00
C LEU A 72 40.63 -12.65 12.47
N LEU A 73 41.00 -11.64 13.24
CA LEU A 73 40.89 -10.22 12.94
C LEU A 73 41.96 -9.84 11.90
N ALA A 74 41.53 -9.33 10.74
CA ALA A 74 42.47 -8.61 9.86
C ALA A 74 41.79 -7.33 9.37
N LEU A 75 42.27 -6.22 9.90
CA LEU A 75 42.01 -4.88 9.38
C LEU A 75 42.62 -4.75 7.99
N PHE A 76 41.79 -4.47 7.00
CA PHE A 76 42.22 -3.88 5.72
C PHE A 76 41.43 -2.59 5.50
N THR A 77 42.06 -1.47 5.68
CA THR A 77 41.59 -0.17 5.23
C THR A 77 41.81 -0.07 3.73
N ALA A 78 40.75 -0.21 2.94
CA ALA A 78 40.73 0.21 1.56
C ALA A 78 39.68 1.32 1.43
N SER A 79 40.16 2.56 1.29
CA SER A 79 39.34 3.70 0.89
C SER A 79 38.87 3.49 -0.56
N LEU A 80 37.69 2.94 -0.74
CA LEU A 80 36.96 3.03 -2.00
C LEU A 80 36.01 4.21 -1.88
N ALA A 81 36.23 5.22 -2.72
CA ALA A 81 35.31 6.30 -2.93
C ALA A 81 34.02 5.70 -3.53
N LEU A 82 33.05 5.43 -2.68
CA LEU A 82 31.67 5.16 -3.09
C LEU A 82 31.06 6.48 -3.53
N SER A 83 30.93 6.68 -4.82
CA SER A 83 29.96 7.61 -5.34
C SER A 83 28.59 7.20 -4.81
N PRO A 84 27.76 8.10 -4.23
CA PRO A 84 26.41 7.74 -3.87
C PRO A 84 25.66 7.42 -5.15
N LEU A 85 25.38 6.15 -5.38
CA LEU A 85 24.29 5.74 -6.27
C LEU A 85 23.02 6.29 -5.60
N SER A 86 22.54 7.41 -6.11
CA SER A 86 21.21 7.89 -5.80
C SER A 86 20.21 6.92 -6.40
N ASN A 87 19.84 5.89 -5.65
CA ASN A 87 18.60 5.19 -5.88
C ASN A 87 17.48 6.19 -5.64
N THR A 88 17.03 6.84 -6.70
CA THR A 88 15.76 7.55 -6.68
C THR A 88 14.67 6.49 -6.66
N VAL A 89 14.38 5.98 -5.46
CA VAL A 89 13.06 5.43 -5.20
C VAL A 89 12.11 6.56 -5.57
N SER A 90 11.31 6.37 -6.62
CA SER A 90 10.25 7.30 -6.96
C SER A 90 9.29 7.29 -5.77
N ALA A 91 9.48 8.25 -4.88
CA ALA A 91 8.53 8.47 -3.80
C ALA A 91 7.16 8.72 -4.44
N ALA A 92 6.10 8.22 -3.82
CA ALA A 92 4.74 8.54 -4.24
C ALA A 92 4.63 10.06 -4.45
N PRO A 93 3.93 10.53 -5.49
CA PRO A 93 3.79 11.95 -5.74
C PRO A 93 3.33 12.67 -4.49
N THR A 94 4.05 13.69 -4.08
CA THR A 94 3.66 14.51 -2.95
C THR A 94 2.85 15.68 -3.45
N LEU A 95 1.71 15.92 -2.80
CA LEU A 95 0.90 17.12 -2.98
C LEU A 95 1.22 18.11 -1.87
N SER A 96 1.23 19.38 -2.19
CA SER A 96 1.29 20.45 -1.20
C SER A 96 0.28 21.53 -1.51
N LEU A 97 -0.53 21.91 -0.54
CA LEU A 97 -1.53 22.96 -0.66
C LEU A 97 -1.48 23.87 0.56
N GLY A 98 -1.35 25.18 0.33
CA GLY A 98 -1.36 26.20 1.36
C GLY A 98 -2.16 27.43 0.94
N ALA A 99 -2.58 28.21 1.91
CA ALA A 99 -3.14 29.53 1.69
C ALA A 99 -2.37 30.56 2.51
N ASN A 100 -2.23 31.77 1.97
CA ASN A 100 -1.57 32.86 2.70
C ASN A 100 -2.36 33.29 3.94
N GLN A 101 -3.67 32.99 4.00
CA GLN A 101 -4.56 33.31 5.11
C GLN A 101 -5.58 32.15 5.28
N ASN A 102 -5.78 31.72 6.51
CA ASN A 102 -6.81 30.69 6.84
C ASN A 102 -8.19 31.35 7.13
N THR A 103 -8.19 32.66 7.37
CA THR A 103 -9.41 33.43 7.63
C THR A 103 -9.35 34.72 6.84
N LEU A 104 -10.38 34.97 6.05
CA LEU A 104 -10.59 36.24 5.35
C LEU A 104 -11.68 37.05 6.07
N THR A 105 -11.46 38.32 6.24
CA THR A 105 -12.48 39.21 6.83
C THR A 105 -12.92 40.26 5.78
N VAL A 106 -14.22 40.34 5.59
CA VAL A 106 -14.85 41.29 4.67
C VAL A 106 -15.85 42.13 5.43
N THR A 107 -15.75 43.45 5.31
CA THR A 107 -16.69 44.40 5.95
C THR A 107 -17.62 44.98 4.91
N VAL A 108 -18.91 44.94 5.17
CA VAL A 108 -19.95 45.50 4.31
C VAL A 108 -20.82 46.44 5.13
N PRO A 109 -21.24 47.59 4.57
CA PRO A 109 -22.15 48.53 5.25
C PRO A 109 -23.50 47.90 5.62
N GLU A 110 -24.17 48.44 6.60
CA GLU A 110 -25.56 48.10 6.88
C GLU A 110 -26.45 48.40 5.67
N GLY A 111 -27.37 47.50 5.36
CA GLY A 111 -28.24 47.63 4.20
C GLY A 111 -27.75 46.90 2.96
N GLY A 112 -26.72 46.04 3.12
CA GLY A 112 -26.21 45.17 2.05
C GLY A 112 -25.26 45.88 1.09
N GLY A 113 -24.90 45.18 0.03
CA GLY A 113 -23.97 45.69 -0.98
C GLY A 113 -23.06 44.64 -1.56
N THR A 114 -21.98 45.12 -2.18
CA THR A 114 -20.93 44.25 -2.74
C THR A 114 -19.62 44.48 -2.02
N ALA A 115 -18.86 43.43 -1.86
CA ALA A 115 -17.49 43.47 -1.34
C ALA A 115 -16.62 42.44 -2.07
N SER A 116 -15.32 42.69 -2.05
CA SER A 116 -14.36 41.78 -2.67
C SER A 116 -13.14 41.57 -1.78
N THR A 117 -12.56 40.39 -1.80
CA THR A 117 -11.29 40.11 -1.15
C THR A 117 -10.48 39.14 -2.00
N THR A 118 -9.19 39.08 -1.74
CA THR A 118 -8.28 38.17 -2.44
C THR A 118 -7.54 37.26 -1.46
N THR A 119 -7.24 36.04 -1.90
CA THR A 119 -6.34 35.11 -1.22
C THR A 119 -5.38 34.54 -2.24
N THR A 120 -4.19 34.15 -1.79
CA THR A 120 -3.21 33.47 -2.62
C THR A 120 -3.07 32.03 -2.11
N LEU A 121 -3.31 31.11 -3.02
CA LEU A 121 -3.06 29.68 -2.78
C LEU A 121 -1.69 29.33 -3.31
N THR A 122 -0.97 28.50 -2.57
CA THR A 122 0.28 27.88 -3.02
C THR A 122 0.05 26.40 -3.17
N SER A 123 0.31 25.86 -4.35
CA SER A 123 0.10 24.47 -4.69
C SER A 123 1.35 23.87 -5.33
N GLY A 124 1.52 22.58 -5.21
CA GLY A 124 2.64 21.86 -5.84
C GLY A 124 2.42 20.37 -5.83
N THR A 125 3.05 19.70 -6.78
CA THR A 125 3.09 18.25 -6.89
C THR A 125 4.42 17.77 -7.47
N THR A 126 4.87 16.62 -7.03
CA THR A 126 5.96 15.88 -7.70
C THR A 126 5.44 14.97 -8.81
N ASN A 127 4.12 14.90 -9.02
CA ASN A 127 3.51 14.12 -10.10
C ASN A 127 3.89 14.71 -11.46
N PRO A 128 4.50 13.91 -12.38
CA PRO A 128 4.84 14.37 -13.72
C PRO A 128 3.62 14.79 -14.55
N ASP A 129 2.43 14.27 -14.25
CA ASP A 129 1.17 14.61 -14.95
C ASP A 129 0.45 15.83 -14.33
N GLY A 130 1.06 16.44 -13.31
CA GLY A 130 0.55 17.65 -12.69
C GLY A 130 -0.56 17.43 -11.68
N TYR A 131 -1.39 18.47 -11.48
CA TYR A 131 -2.47 18.47 -10.49
C TYR A 131 -3.70 19.24 -10.97
N THR A 132 -4.83 19.00 -10.32
CA THR A 132 -6.05 19.80 -10.44
C THR A 132 -6.37 20.44 -9.08
N LEU A 133 -6.50 21.78 -9.07
CA LEU A 133 -6.91 22.57 -7.92
C LEU A 133 -8.39 22.97 -8.09
N THR A 134 -9.20 22.69 -7.07
CA THR A 134 -10.65 22.99 -7.09
C THR A 134 -11.06 23.82 -5.87
N ALA A 135 -12.20 24.50 -5.98
CA ALA A 135 -12.85 25.22 -4.88
C ALA A 135 -14.32 24.83 -4.76
N ALA A 136 -14.79 24.62 -3.55
CA ALA A 136 -16.20 24.35 -3.25
C ALA A 136 -16.67 25.12 -2.03
N LEU A 137 -17.87 25.72 -2.12
CA LEU A 137 -18.53 26.33 -0.98
C LEU A 137 -19.18 25.22 -0.15
N THR A 138 -18.75 25.05 1.09
CA THR A 138 -19.27 24.00 1.99
C THR A 138 -20.37 24.51 2.92
N GLU A 139 -20.30 25.78 3.31
CA GLU A 139 -21.33 26.43 4.11
C GLU A 139 -21.72 27.75 3.49
N ALA A 140 -23.00 28.00 3.32
CA ALA A 140 -23.58 29.22 2.79
C ALA A 140 -24.50 29.89 3.80
N GLU A 141 -24.61 31.20 3.72
CA GLU A 141 -25.55 32.02 4.49
C GLU A 141 -26.66 32.56 3.59
N PRO A 142 -27.93 32.47 3.99
CA PRO A 142 -29.03 33.03 3.20
C PRO A 142 -28.86 34.54 2.93
N GLY A 143 -29.09 34.94 1.69
CA GLY A 143 -28.94 36.33 1.26
C GLY A 143 -27.51 36.78 0.99
N ILE A 144 -26.53 35.86 1.06
CA ILE A 144 -25.13 36.11 0.68
C ILE A 144 -24.76 35.25 -0.52
N ALA A 145 -24.52 35.84 -1.66
CA ALA A 145 -24.02 35.18 -2.86
C ALA A 145 -22.52 35.42 -2.99
N ILE A 146 -21.81 34.37 -3.36
CA ILE A 146 -20.35 34.36 -3.58
C ILE A 146 -20.07 34.05 -5.04
N LYS A 147 -19.16 34.82 -5.62
CA LYS A 147 -18.56 34.49 -6.91
C LYS A 147 -17.06 34.42 -6.75
N LEU A 148 -16.44 33.53 -7.50
CA LEU A 148 -15.01 33.30 -7.49
C LEU A 148 -14.41 33.52 -8.88
N LYS A 149 -13.23 34.12 -8.90
CA LYS A 149 -12.37 34.29 -10.07
C LYS A 149 -10.94 33.99 -9.65
N GLY A 150 -10.18 33.28 -10.47
CA GLY A 150 -8.77 32.98 -10.20
C GLY A 150 -8.26 31.76 -10.95
N GLY A 151 -6.97 31.68 -11.18
CA GLY A 151 -6.38 30.67 -12.01
C GLY A 151 -6.95 30.63 -13.42
N ASP A 152 -7.45 29.48 -13.86
CA ASP A 152 -8.07 29.32 -15.18
C ASP A 152 -9.51 29.88 -15.26
N VAL A 153 -10.10 30.26 -14.11
CA VAL A 153 -11.41 30.88 -14.03
C VAL A 153 -11.27 32.39 -14.28
N THR A 154 -11.36 32.78 -15.53
CA THR A 154 -11.16 34.19 -15.97
C THR A 154 -12.34 35.09 -15.72
N THR A 155 -13.56 34.54 -15.54
CA THR A 155 -14.79 35.28 -15.25
C THR A 155 -15.30 34.89 -13.86
N SER A 156 -15.84 35.90 -13.14
CA SER A 156 -16.40 35.69 -11.80
C SER A 156 -17.58 34.72 -11.83
N THR A 157 -17.36 33.50 -11.32
CA THR A 157 -18.29 32.35 -11.37
C THR A 157 -18.95 32.15 -10.02
N ALA A 158 -20.28 31.97 -10.00
CA ALA A 158 -21.03 31.76 -8.77
C ALA A 158 -20.67 30.41 -8.10
N LEU A 159 -20.47 30.45 -6.78
CA LEU A 159 -20.33 29.26 -5.93
C LEU A 159 -21.63 29.02 -5.19
N THR A 160 -22.12 27.79 -5.24
CA THR A 160 -23.31 27.34 -4.54
C THR A 160 -22.94 26.18 -3.60
N ALA A 161 -23.39 26.25 -2.35
CA ALA A 161 -23.15 25.16 -1.40
C ALA A 161 -23.81 23.86 -1.90
N GLY A 162 -23.04 22.76 -1.84
CA GLY A 162 -23.48 21.45 -2.33
C GLY A 162 -23.40 21.27 -3.86
N ALA A 163 -23.01 22.30 -4.62
CA ALA A 163 -22.73 22.15 -6.05
C ALA A 163 -21.34 21.47 -6.27
N PRO A 164 -21.10 20.89 -7.46
CA PRO A 164 -19.79 20.38 -7.84
C PRO A 164 -18.71 21.46 -7.66
N ALA A 165 -17.52 21.01 -7.24
CA ALA A 165 -16.39 21.91 -7.05
C ALA A 165 -15.98 22.59 -8.37
N LEU A 166 -15.64 23.88 -8.30
CA LEU A 166 -15.16 24.64 -9.44
C LEU A 166 -13.66 24.40 -9.63
N THR A 167 -13.24 23.97 -10.82
CA THR A 167 -11.82 23.83 -11.16
C THR A 167 -11.19 25.22 -11.32
N LEU A 168 -10.15 25.48 -10.51
CA LEU A 168 -9.40 26.73 -10.53
C LEU A 168 -8.17 26.66 -11.42
N LYS A 169 -7.50 25.52 -11.43
CA LYS A 169 -6.25 25.33 -12.17
C LYS A 169 -6.03 23.85 -12.45
N THR A 170 -5.54 23.57 -13.65
CA THR A 170 -5.03 22.24 -14.04
C THR A 170 -3.63 22.42 -14.63
N THR A 171 -2.67 21.63 -14.14
CA THR A 171 -1.32 21.57 -14.70
C THR A 171 -1.08 20.22 -15.32
N SER A 172 -0.16 20.13 -16.27
CA SER A 172 0.21 18.88 -16.98
C SER A 172 1.65 18.46 -16.71
N SER A 173 2.24 18.95 -15.62
CA SER A 173 3.61 18.62 -15.22
C SER A 173 3.81 18.86 -13.73
N ALA A 174 4.84 18.20 -13.17
CA ALA A 174 5.28 18.47 -11.81
C ALA A 174 5.60 19.97 -11.64
N SER A 175 5.23 20.50 -10.50
CA SER A 175 5.50 21.89 -10.14
C SER A 175 5.66 22.03 -8.64
N SER A 176 6.45 23.00 -8.22
CA SER A 176 6.62 23.32 -6.80
C SER A 176 6.31 24.80 -6.57
N ASN A 177 5.52 25.09 -5.55
CA ASN A 177 5.19 26.47 -5.14
C ASN A 177 4.47 27.30 -6.22
N ASP A 178 3.61 26.67 -7.00
CA ASP A 178 2.71 27.39 -7.90
C ASP A 178 1.78 28.28 -7.10
N THR A 179 1.68 29.55 -7.50
CA THR A 179 0.78 30.51 -6.85
C THR A 179 -0.46 30.74 -7.71
N THR A 180 -1.62 30.72 -7.07
CA THR A 180 -2.92 31.04 -7.69
C THR A 180 -3.59 32.10 -6.87
N GLU A 181 -3.73 33.29 -7.43
CA GLU A 181 -4.52 34.34 -6.81
C GLU A 181 -6.00 34.10 -7.06
N VAL A 182 -6.78 34.11 -5.98
CA VAL A 182 -8.22 33.89 -6.01
C VAL A 182 -8.92 35.15 -5.48
N THR A 183 -9.78 35.73 -6.28
CA THR A 183 -10.65 36.84 -5.90
C THR A 183 -12.04 36.29 -5.57
N LEU A 184 -12.56 36.67 -4.44
CA LEU A 184 -13.91 36.36 -3.97
C LEU A 184 -14.76 37.66 -3.97
N ASP A 185 -15.82 37.63 -4.74
CA ASP A 185 -16.79 38.71 -4.83
C ASP A 185 -18.06 38.33 -4.08
N PHE A 186 -18.50 39.16 -3.16
CA PHE A 186 -19.70 38.97 -2.34
C PHE A 186 -20.79 39.91 -2.77
N VAL A 187 -21.99 39.38 -2.86
CA VAL A 187 -23.22 40.18 -3.01
C VAL A 187 -24.09 39.85 -1.82
N ILE A 188 -24.33 40.87 -0.97
CA ILE A 188 -25.08 40.72 0.28
C ILE A 188 -26.42 41.45 0.10
N ASP A 189 -27.50 40.69 0.29
CA ASP A 189 -28.85 41.25 0.22
C ASP A 189 -29.10 42.17 1.42
N LYS A 190 -29.85 43.23 1.17
CA LYS A 190 -30.25 44.25 2.17
C LYS A 190 -31.07 43.66 3.34
N THR A 191 -31.62 42.50 3.16
CA THR A 191 -32.40 41.79 4.19
C THR A 191 -31.54 41.01 5.18
N VAL A 192 -30.22 40.84 4.92
CA VAL A 192 -29.31 40.15 5.82
C VAL A 192 -29.10 40.98 7.07
N THR A 193 -29.40 40.39 8.22
CA THR A 193 -29.27 41.08 9.52
C THR A 193 -27.81 41.42 9.81
N PRO A 194 -27.56 42.64 10.38
CA PRO A 194 -26.22 43.05 10.81
C PRO A 194 -25.58 42.04 11.75
N GLY A 195 -24.27 41.95 11.73
CA GLY A 195 -23.49 41.08 12.56
C GLY A 195 -22.46 40.25 11.78
N LYS A 196 -21.76 39.36 12.47
CA LYS A 196 -20.77 38.47 11.89
C LYS A 196 -21.46 37.28 11.23
N LYS A 197 -21.07 36.99 10.00
CA LYS A 197 -21.49 35.78 9.25
C LYS A 197 -20.25 35.02 8.83
N ASP A 198 -20.27 33.71 9.06
CA ASP A 198 -19.17 32.84 8.73
C ASP A 198 -19.56 31.92 7.56
N LEU A 199 -18.70 31.85 6.55
CA LEU A 199 -18.84 30.96 5.41
C LEU A 199 -17.58 30.09 5.33
N LYS A 200 -17.72 28.91 4.78
CA LYS A 200 -16.58 28.01 4.60
C LYS A 200 -16.40 27.67 3.14
N LEU A 201 -15.20 27.91 2.67
CA LEU A 201 -14.73 27.57 1.34
C LEU A 201 -13.64 26.51 1.45
N ASN A 202 -13.82 25.39 0.78
CA ASN A 202 -12.87 24.31 0.75
C ASN A 202 -12.12 24.33 -0.58
N TYR A 203 -10.79 24.36 -0.51
CA TYR A 203 -9.91 24.15 -1.66
C TYR A 203 -9.34 22.73 -1.57
N SER A 204 -9.37 22.02 -2.69
CA SER A 204 -8.85 20.66 -2.77
C SER A 204 -7.86 20.56 -3.92
N LEU A 205 -6.74 19.92 -3.65
CA LEU A 205 -5.71 19.59 -4.62
C LEU A 205 -5.71 18.09 -4.83
N SER A 206 -5.88 17.68 -6.06
CA SER A 206 -5.73 16.27 -6.46
C SER A 206 -4.66 16.17 -7.53
N ASP A 207 -3.87 15.09 -7.50
CA ASP A 207 -3.04 14.77 -8.65
C ASP A 207 -3.94 14.63 -9.88
N ASN A 208 -3.52 15.20 -11.00
CA ASN A 208 -4.06 14.78 -12.28
C ASN A 208 -3.66 13.34 -12.38
N GLY A 209 -4.66 12.46 -12.26
CA GLY A 209 -4.35 11.05 -12.19
C GLY A 209 -3.31 10.76 -13.25
N SER A 210 -2.13 10.37 -12.79
CA SER A 210 -1.22 9.67 -13.67
C SER A 210 -2.11 8.70 -14.42
N THR A 211 -2.03 8.68 -15.73
CA THR A 211 -2.53 7.57 -16.51
C THR A 211 -1.64 6.36 -16.21
N THR A 212 -1.29 6.17 -14.94
CA THR A 212 -0.71 4.91 -14.46
C THR A 212 -1.78 3.90 -14.79
N ALA A 213 -1.49 3.09 -15.80
CA ALA A 213 -2.41 2.05 -16.21
C ALA A 213 -2.86 1.31 -14.96
N THR A 214 -4.15 1.10 -14.80
CA THR A 214 -4.60 0.31 -13.66
C THR A 214 -4.09 -1.11 -13.82
N ILE A 215 -3.79 -1.75 -12.72
CA ILE A 215 -3.29 -3.13 -12.75
C ILE A 215 -4.29 -4.06 -13.44
N GLN A 216 -5.60 -3.78 -13.32
CA GLN A 216 -6.67 -4.53 -14.00
C GLN A 216 -6.69 -4.32 -15.51
N SER A 217 -6.16 -3.19 -16.01
CA SER A 217 -6.09 -2.88 -17.45
C SER A 217 -4.80 -3.34 -18.12
N PHE A 218 -3.84 -3.81 -17.34
CA PHE A 218 -2.57 -4.29 -17.87
C PHE A 218 -2.76 -5.64 -18.55
N THR A 219 -2.25 -5.77 -19.77
CA THR A 219 -2.51 -6.92 -20.65
C THR A 219 -1.26 -7.77 -20.87
N THR A 220 -1.46 -9.03 -21.25
CA THR A 220 -0.40 -9.94 -21.65
C THR A 220 0.42 -9.38 -22.84
N ALA A 221 -0.21 -8.63 -23.76
CA ALA A 221 0.51 -7.96 -24.84
C ALA A 221 1.47 -6.88 -24.33
N GLN A 222 1.05 -6.10 -23.33
CA GLN A 222 1.90 -5.09 -22.69
C GLN A 222 3.03 -5.76 -21.89
N CYS A 223 2.75 -6.84 -21.19
CA CYS A 223 3.75 -7.67 -20.51
C CYS A 223 4.82 -8.16 -21.49
N ASN A 224 4.39 -8.76 -22.61
CA ASN A 224 5.30 -9.30 -23.62
C ASN A 224 6.22 -8.24 -24.25
N ALA A 225 5.76 -6.98 -24.28
CA ALA A 225 6.54 -5.86 -24.79
C ALA A 225 7.63 -5.37 -23.80
N LEU A 226 7.56 -5.75 -22.53
CA LEU A 226 8.58 -5.39 -21.55
C LEU A 226 9.87 -6.20 -21.78
N PRO A 227 11.05 -5.61 -21.59
CA PRO A 227 12.27 -6.39 -21.44
C PRO A 227 12.19 -7.25 -20.17
N THR A 228 12.91 -8.36 -20.15
CA THR A 228 13.01 -9.19 -18.95
C THR A 228 13.76 -8.44 -17.85
N TYR A 229 13.17 -8.39 -16.66
CA TYR A 229 13.78 -7.79 -15.48
C TYR A 229 14.82 -8.74 -14.87
N THR A 230 16.00 -8.21 -14.59
CA THR A 230 17.16 -8.98 -14.10
C THR A 230 17.58 -8.61 -12.68
N GLY A 231 16.77 -7.79 -11.99
CA GLY A 231 17.10 -7.25 -10.65
C GLY A 231 17.84 -5.91 -10.69
N SER A 232 18.29 -5.44 -11.86
CA SER A 232 19.10 -4.21 -11.98
C SER A 232 18.70 -3.27 -13.11
N ASN A 233 17.91 -3.71 -14.08
CA ASN A 233 17.45 -2.91 -15.20
C ASN A 233 16.06 -2.32 -14.93
N GLU A 234 16.01 -1.26 -14.13
CA GLU A 234 14.75 -0.64 -13.63
C GLU A 234 13.81 -0.15 -14.76
N GLU A 235 14.32 0.04 -15.99
CA GLU A 235 13.51 0.35 -17.17
C GLU A 235 12.56 -0.80 -17.58
N ALA A 236 12.80 -2.01 -17.07
CA ALA A 236 11.91 -3.15 -17.25
C ALA A 236 10.74 -3.19 -16.27
N VAL A 237 10.74 -2.30 -15.28
CA VAL A 237 9.72 -2.24 -14.22
C VAL A 237 8.68 -1.18 -14.57
N VAL A 238 7.41 -1.56 -14.52
CA VAL A 238 6.29 -0.62 -14.65
C VAL A 238 5.56 -0.51 -13.32
N THR A 239 5.07 0.69 -13.01
CA THR A 239 4.23 0.92 -11.85
C THR A 239 2.77 0.96 -12.29
N LEU A 240 1.93 0.12 -11.71
CA LEU A 240 0.51 0.02 -12.00
C LEU A 240 -0.30 0.40 -10.76
N HIS A 241 -1.39 1.14 -10.97
CA HIS A 241 -2.28 1.55 -9.89
C HIS A 241 -3.38 0.51 -9.65
N ASP A 242 -3.53 0.05 -8.42
CA ASP A 242 -4.69 -0.74 -7.99
C ASP A 242 -5.68 0.18 -7.27
N PRO A 243 -6.84 0.50 -7.87
CA PRO A 243 -7.82 1.41 -7.26
C PRO A 243 -8.62 0.78 -6.11
N ARG A 244 -8.47 -0.52 -5.86
CA ARG A 244 -9.20 -1.22 -4.81
C ARG A 244 -8.78 -0.76 -3.41
N GLY A 245 -9.71 -0.74 -2.47
CA GLY A 245 -9.44 -0.33 -1.09
C GLY A 245 -8.98 1.12 -0.98
N ALA A 246 -7.83 1.35 -0.38
CA ALA A 246 -7.23 2.67 -0.22
C ALA A 246 -6.48 3.16 -1.46
N GLY A 247 -6.43 2.33 -2.52
CA GLY A 247 -5.58 2.57 -3.69
C GLY A 247 -4.10 2.32 -3.39
N GLN A 248 -3.47 1.45 -4.15
CA GLN A 248 -2.05 1.12 -3.99
C GLN A 248 -1.37 1.11 -5.36
N ASN A 249 -0.08 1.42 -5.36
CA ASN A 249 0.74 1.26 -6.55
C ASN A 249 1.62 0.02 -6.39
N TYR A 250 1.64 -0.84 -7.40
CA TYR A 250 2.46 -2.03 -7.43
C TYR A 250 3.46 -1.96 -8.58
N GLN A 251 4.70 -2.32 -8.29
CA GLN A 251 5.71 -2.56 -9.31
C GLN A 251 5.42 -3.92 -9.96
N VAL A 252 5.54 -3.96 -11.27
CA VAL A 252 5.32 -5.14 -12.10
C VAL A 252 6.46 -5.26 -13.09
N ALA A 253 6.95 -6.47 -13.32
CA ALA A 253 7.96 -6.73 -14.34
C ALA A 253 7.76 -8.11 -14.98
N LYS A 254 8.23 -8.25 -16.21
CA LYS A 254 8.38 -9.57 -16.83
C LYS A 254 9.64 -10.22 -16.28
N LEU A 255 9.49 -11.36 -15.61
CA LEU A 255 10.59 -12.11 -15.04
C LEU A 255 11.19 -13.12 -16.06
N ALA A 256 12.17 -13.87 -15.60
CA ALA A 256 12.95 -14.79 -16.46
C ALA A 256 12.11 -15.94 -17.04
N ASP A 257 11.01 -16.32 -16.38
CA ASP A 257 10.02 -17.28 -16.84
C ASP A 257 9.13 -16.75 -17.99
N GLY A 258 9.27 -15.46 -18.34
CA GLY A 258 8.50 -14.79 -19.39
C GLY A 258 7.16 -14.24 -18.95
N HIS A 259 6.75 -14.44 -17.71
CA HIS A 259 5.52 -13.94 -17.12
C HIS A 259 5.71 -12.60 -16.41
N CYS A 260 4.63 -11.80 -16.32
CA CYS A 260 4.64 -10.59 -15.52
C CYS A 260 4.16 -10.87 -14.09
N TRP A 261 5.00 -10.53 -13.14
CA TRP A 261 4.79 -10.70 -11.72
C TRP A 261 4.66 -9.36 -11.00
N MET A 262 3.83 -9.31 -9.98
CA MET A 262 3.92 -8.25 -8.98
C MET A 262 5.25 -8.39 -8.23
N LEU A 263 6.00 -7.29 -8.10
CA LEU A 263 7.25 -7.24 -7.34
C LEU A 263 7.05 -6.78 -5.89
N ASN A 264 5.83 -6.38 -5.54
CA ASN A 264 5.44 -6.02 -4.18
C ASN A 264 4.41 -7.02 -3.65
N ASN A 265 4.42 -7.26 -2.35
CA ASN A 265 3.38 -8.02 -1.70
C ASN A 265 2.05 -7.26 -1.73
N LEU A 266 0.96 -7.98 -1.93
CA LEU A 266 -0.38 -7.41 -1.95
C LEU A 266 -0.70 -6.75 -0.59
N LYS A 267 -1.28 -5.54 -0.62
CA LYS A 267 -1.75 -4.80 0.55
C LYS A 267 -3.22 -4.41 0.36
N LEU A 268 -4.06 -5.44 0.21
CA LEU A 268 -5.49 -5.29 -0.07
C LEU A 268 -6.30 -5.56 1.19
N GLY A 269 -6.96 -4.53 1.70
CA GLY A 269 -7.75 -4.59 2.92
C GLY A 269 -7.94 -3.21 3.53
N SER A 270 -8.70 -3.15 4.62
CA SER A 270 -8.92 -1.93 5.38
C SER A 270 -8.84 -2.23 6.88
N THR A 271 -8.12 -1.40 7.62
CA THR A 271 -8.02 -1.51 9.09
C THR A 271 -9.22 -0.93 9.83
N THR A 272 -10.17 -0.34 9.11
CA THR A 272 -11.32 0.35 9.71
C THR A 272 -12.68 -0.17 9.25
N SER A 273 -12.73 -0.95 8.17
CA SER A 273 -13.97 -1.46 7.58
C SER A 273 -13.73 -2.74 6.79
N THR A 274 -14.78 -3.42 6.41
CA THR A 274 -14.72 -4.45 5.38
C THR A 274 -14.45 -3.82 4.00
N LEU A 275 -13.96 -4.63 3.05
CA LEU A 275 -13.70 -4.24 1.67
C LEU A 275 -14.51 -5.12 0.71
N ASN A 276 -15.36 -4.49 -0.10
CA ASN A 276 -16.10 -5.21 -1.14
C ASN A 276 -15.28 -5.27 -2.43
N LEU A 277 -15.12 -6.48 -2.96
CA LEU A 277 -14.45 -6.79 -4.22
C LEU A 277 -15.50 -7.24 -5.24
N THR A 278 -15.26 -6.93 -6.50
CA THR A 278 -16.19 -7.22 -7.61
C THR A 278 -15.46 -7.92 -8.76
N PRO A 279 -16.19 -8.67 -9.61
CA PRO A 279 -15.60 -9.31 -10.79
C PRO A 279 -14.93 -8.33 -11.79
N SER A 280 -15.28 -7.04 -11.72
CA SER A 280 -14.69 -6.03 -12.61
C SER A 280 -13.31 -5.57 -12.16
N ASP A 281 -12.95 -5.78 -10.90
CA ASP A 281 -11.69 -5.33 -10.31
C ASP A 281 -10.81 -6.45 -9.73
N THR A 282 -11.39 -7.64 -9.55
CA THR A 282 -10.76 -8.77 -8.88
C THR A 282 -10.99 -10.07 -9.65
N ASN A 283 -10.10 -11.03 -9.54
CA ASN A 283 -10.19 -12.36 -10.15
C ASN A 283 -11.23 -13.25 -9.45
N ILE A 284 -12.49 -12.88 -9.54
CA ILE A 284 -13.64 -13.57 -8.94
C ILE A 284 -14.83 -13.56 -9.92
N THR A 285 -15.84 -14.40 -9.69
CA THR A 285 -17.07 -14.45 -10.50
C THR A 285 -18.28 -13.84 -9.80
N SER A 286 -18.22 -13.68 -8.48
CA SER A 286 -19.27 -13.04 -7.68
C SER A 286 -18.64 -12.10 -6.66
N ASN A 287 -19.40 -11.12 -6.17
CA ASN A 287 -18.87 -10.18 -5.18
C ASN A 287 -18.39 -10.90 -3.92
N LEU A 288 -17.22 -10.50 -3.44
CA LEU A 288 -16.62 -10.96 -2.20
C LEU A 288 -16.45 -9.79 -1.22
N THR A 289 -16.76 -10.01 0.03
CA THR A 289 -16.45 -9.05 1.10
C THR A 289 -15.27 -9.57 1.92
N LEU A 290 -14.11 -8.92 1.78
CA LEU A 290 -13.00 -9.15 2.70
C LEU A 290 -13.31 -8.53 4.06
N PRO A 291 -13.00 -9.23 5.17
CA PRO A 291 -13.15 -8.69 6.51
C PRO A 291 -12.17 -7.53 6.77
N GLN A 292 -12.42 -6.81 7.84
CA GLN A 292 -11.48 -5.83 8.35
C GLN A 292 -10.13 -6.51 8.65
N VAL A 293 -9.04 -5.80 8.34
CA VAL A 293 -7.68 -6.25 8.69
C VAL A 293 -7.52 -6.27 10.21
N VAL A 294 -7.04 -7.38 10.74
CA VAL A 294 -6.88 -7.61 12.19
C VAL A 294 -5.43 -7.99 12.53
N ALA A 295 -4.97 -7.57 13.71
CA ALA A 295 -3.63 -7.91 14.18
C ALA A 295 -3.57 -9.33 14.75
N SER A 296 -4.67 -9.86 15.25
CA SER A 296 -4.76 -11.21 15.80
C SER A 296 -6.22 -11.69 15.80
N VAL A 297 -6.38 -12.99 15.79
CA VAL A 297 -7.65 -13.68 16.05
C VAL A 297 -7.41 -14.76 17.09
N PRO A 298 -8.43 -15.20 17.85
CA PRO A 298 -8.30 -16.35 18.73
C PRO A 298 -7.86 -17.61 17.95
N LEU A 299 -7.02 -18.43 18.56
CA LEU A 299 -6.58 -19.74 18.09
C LEU A 299 -6.45 -20.70 19.28
N GLU A 300 -7.48 -20.72 20.14
CA GLU A 300 -7.45 -21.46 21.40
C GLU A 300 -8.36 -22.68 21.37
N THR A 301 -9.32 -22.71 20.45
CA THR A 301 -10.33 -23.77 20.34
C THR A 301 -10.41 -24.32 18.91
N GLN A 302 -10.96 -25.54 18.76
CA GLN A 302 -11.22 -26.13 17.45
C GLN A 302 -12.17 -25.25 16.60
N GLU A 303 -13.12 -24.56 17.22
CA GLU A 303 -14.03 -23.64 16.53
C GLU A 303 -13.28 -22.43 15.97
N ASP A 304 -12.26 -21.93 16.67
CA ASP A 304 -11.40 -20.84 16.17
C ASP A 304 -10.60 -21.30 14.94
N GLU A 305 -10.03 -22.51 15.00
CA GLU A 305 -9.30 -23.11 13.87
C GLU A 305 -10.23 -23.32 12.68
N ASP A 306 -11.40 -23.94 12.90
CA ASP A 306 -12.39 -24.19 11.84
C ASP A 306 -12.84 -22.89 11.18
N ASN A 307 -13.03 -21.83 11.96
CA ASN A 307 -13.34 -20.51 11.45
C ASN A 307 -12.25 -19.95 10.51
N LEU A 308 -10.97 -20.12 10.88
CA LEU A 308 -9.84 -19.66 10.07
C LEU A 308 -9.63 -20.48 8.80
N PHE A 309 -9.99 -21.76 8.82
CA PHE A 309 -9.94 -22.60 7.63
C PHE A 309 -11.03 -22.25 6.61
N ASP A 310 -12.22 -21.88 7.09
CA ASP A 310 -13.42 -21.78 6.26
C ASP A 310 -13.80 -20.34 5.91
N ASN A 311 -13.21 -19.35 6.56
CA ASN A 311 -13.53 -17.94 6.31
C ASN A 311 -12.28 -17.11 5.98
N PRO A 312 -12.41 -16.13 5.06
CA PRO A 312 -11.35 -15.18 4.77
C PRO A 312 -10.92 -14.38 6.00
N VAL A 313 -9.62 -14.28 6.24
CA VAL A 313 -9.01 -13.40 7.25
C VAL A 313 -7.81 -12.69 6.67
N VAL A 314 -7.69 -11.40 6.98
CA VAL A 314 -6.57 -10.55 6.57
C VAL A 314 -5.84 -10.06 7.83
N PHE A 315 -4.57 -10.39 7.93
CA PHE A 315 -3.74 -10.06 9.09
C PHE A 315 -2.87 -8.83 8.81
N GLY A 316 -2.88 -7.89 9.74
CA GLY A 316 -2.07 -6.68 9.64
C GLY A 316 -2.47 -5.60 10.66
N PRO A 317 -1.73 -4.48 10.70
CA PRO A 317 -0.47 -4.27 9.99
C PRO A 317 0.63 -5.22 10.47
N VAL A 318 1.45 -5.71 9.55
CA VAL A 318 2.57 -6.59 9.89
C VAL A 318 3.60 -5.79 10.69
N PRO A 319 4.10 -6.29 11.83
CA PRO A 319 5.11 -5.60 12.62
C PRO A 319 6.37 -5.31 11.80
N GLY A 320 6.81 -4.04 11.83
CA GLY A 320 7.97 -3.60 11.06
C GLY A 320 7.66 -3.18 9.61
N ASP A 321 6.40 -3.30 9.14
CA ASP A 321 6.02 -2.79 7.83
C ASP A 321 6.15 -1.26 7.78
N THR A 322 7.02 -0.77 6.89
CA THR A 322 7.21 0.67 6.64
C THR A 322 6.51 1.13 5.36
N GLY A 323 5.93 0.21 4.60
CA GLY A 323 5.29 0.47 3.31
C GLY A 323 6.26 0.79 2.17
N SER A 324 7.57 0.57 2.36
CA SER A 324 8.59 0.83 1.34
C SER A 324 9.83 -0.06 1.49
N GLY A 325 10.55 -0.26 0.39
CA GLY A 325 11.81 -0.99 0.39
C GLY A 325 11.69 -2.44 0.87
N GLU A 326 12.72 -2.95 1.51
CA GLU A 326 12.80 -4.32 2.05
C GLU A 326 11.77 -4.62 3.14
N THR A 327 11.17 -3.58 3.72
CA THR A 327 10.16 -3.67 4.77
C THR A 327 8.76 -3.28 4.27
N ASN A 328 8.50 -3.37 2.97
CA ASN A 328 7.15 -3.25 2.39
C ASN A 328 6.47 -4.63 2.44
N TYR A 329 6.08 -5.04 3.63
CA TYR A 329 5.60 -6.40 3.89
C TYR A 329 4.20 -6.68 3.33
N GLY A 330 3.38 -5.64 3.12
CA GLY A 330 1.98 -5.81 2.72
C GLY A 330 1.11 -6.30 3.88
N TYR A 331 0.03 -7.02 3.54
CA TYR A 331 -0.76 -7.79 4.52
C TYR A 331 -0.52 -9.29 4.34
N LEU A 332 -0.82 -10.05 5.39
CA LEU A 332 -0.82 -11.50 5.33
C LEU A 332 -2.28 -11.99 5.23
N TYR A 333 -2.50 -13.05 4.52
CA TYR A 333 -3.82 -13.60 4.21
C TYR A 333 -3.85 -15.07 4.58
N ASN A 334 -4.91 -15.57 5.21
CA ASN A 334 -5.11 -17.01 5.22
C ASN A 334 -5.45 -17.50 3.80
N TRP A 335 -5.36 -18.80 3.56
CA TRP A 335 -5.57 -19.33 2.21
C TRP A 335 -6.98 -19.03 1.68
N SER A 336 -8.00 -19.10 2.54
CA SER A 336 -9.37 -18.72 2.18
C SER A 336 -9.47 -17.26 1.70
N ALA A 337 -8.78 -16.31 2.34
CA ALA A 337 -8.74 -14.93 1.85
C ALA A 337 -8.00 -14.85 0.51
N ALA A 338 -6.84 -15.49 0.39
CA ALA A 338 -6.01 -15.46 -0.81
C ALA A 338 -6.75 -16.03 -2.04
N THR A 339 -7.55 -17.08 -1.85
CA THR A 339 -8.32 -17.78 -2.88
C THR A 339 -9.76 -17.30 -3.01
N ALA A 340 -10.04 -16.09 -2.52
CA ALA A 340 -11.34 -15.44 -2.65
C ALA A 340 -12.52 -16.19 -2.00
N GLY A 341 -12.29 -16.84 -0.87
CA GLY A 341 -13.32 -17.47 -0.06
C GLY A 341 -13.40 -18.98 -0.19
N GLU A 342 -12.41 -19.62 -0.83
CA GLU A 342 -12.37 -21.08 -0.82
C GLU A 342 -12.13 -21.61 0.60
N SER A 343 -12.90 -22.63 0.96
CA SER A 343 -12.86 -23.28 2.27
C SER A 343 -12.46 -24.75 2.12
N ARG A 344 -12.25 -25.45 3.22
CA ARG A 344 -12.02 -26.91 3.22
C ARG A 344 -13.17 -27.70 2.61
N THR A 345 -14.38 -27.15 2.61
CA THR A 345 -15.59 -27.80 2.12
C THR A 345 -15.97 -27.39 0.70
N SER A 346 -15.58 -26.20 0.24
CA SER A 346 -15.79 -25.74 -1.12
C SER A 346 -14.66 -26.10 -2.06
N HIS A 347 -13.46 -26.31 -1.50
CA HIS A 347 -12.27 -26.66 -2.26
C HIS A 347 -11.47 -27.73 -1.51
N THR A 348 -11.73 -28.98 -1.86
CA THR A 348 -11.16 -30.16 -1.23
C THR A 348 -9.82 -30.54 -1.84
N GLU A 349 -9.19 -31.61 -1.34
CA GLU A 349 -7.95 -32.14 -1.87
C GLU A 349 -8.04 -32.59 -3.34
N GLU A 350 -9.21 -32.94 -3.84
CA GLU A 350 -9.43 -33.41 -5.21
C GLU A 350 -9.59 -32.28 -6.24
N ASP A 351 -9.77 -31.04 -5.78
CA ASP A 351 -10.11 -29.90 -6.66
C ASP A 351 -8.88 -29.24 -7.31
N GLY A 352 -7.67 -29.49 -6.79
CA GLY A 352 -6.42 -28.97 -7.35
C GLY A 352 -6.20 -27.47 -7.09
N ASP A 353 -6.05 -26.67 -8.15
CA ASP A 353 -5.82 -25.24 -8.05
C ASP A 353 -7.12 -24.46 -7.84
N ALA A 354 -7.15 -23.55 -6.87
CA ALA A 354 -8.24 -22.63 -6.68
C ALA A 354 -8.45 -21.75 -7.94
N PRO A 355 -9.66 -21.71 -8.51
CA PRO A 355 -9.90 -21.03 -9.78
C PRO A 355 -9.91 -19.50 -9.64
N TYR A 356 -10.08 -18.99 -8.43
CA TYR A 356 -10.22 -17.57 -8.12
C TYR A 356 -9.27 -17.11 -7.04
N SER A 357 -9.07 -15.80 -6.94
CA SER A 357 -8.19 -15.20 -5.95
C SER A 357 -8.49 -13.73 -5.72
N ILE A 358 -7.96 -13.16 -4.63
CA ILE A 358 -8.01 -11.71 -4.39
C ILE A 358 -7.06 -10.91 -5.30
N CYS A 359 -6.38 -11.53 -6.22
CA CYS A 359 -5.58 -10.85 -7.23
C CYS A 359 -6.46 -9.90 -8.07
N PRO A 360 -5.89 -8.85 -8.67
CA PRO A 360 -6.63 -7.99 -9.59
C PRO A 360 -7.27 -8.78 -10.74
N ALA A 361 -8.32 -8.25 -11.36
CA ALA A 361 -8.89 -8.84 -12.57
C ALA A 361 -7.80 -9.01 -13.63
N ASN A 362 -7.77 -10.14 -14.34
CA ASN A 362 -6.73 -10.62 -15.26
C ASN A 362 -5.42 -11.08 -14.60
N TRP A 363 -5.37 -11.11 -13.27
CA TRP A 363 -4.26 -11.64 -12.49
C TRP A 363 -4.76 -12.83 -11.66
N ARG A 364 -3.86 -13.73 -11.29
CA ARG A 364 -4.16 -14.90 -10.47
C ARG A 364 -3.08 -15.14 -9.41
N LEU A 365 -3.37 -15.99 -8.44
CA LEU A 365 -2.33 -16.57 -7.60
C LEU A 365 -1.43 -17.47 -8.46
N PRO A 366 -0.13 -17.52 -8.15
CA PRO A 366 0.77 -18.54 -8.70
C PRO A 366 0.36 -19.94 -8.24
N THR A 367 0.73 -20.94 -9.01
CA THR A 367 0.58 -22.34 -8.64
C THR A 367 1.86 -22.90 -8.05
N ALA A 368 1.75 -23.96 -7.24
CA ALA A 368 2.87 -24.72 -6.71
C ALA A 368 2.40 -26.16 -6.43
N SER A 369 3.24 -27.13 -6.67
CA SER A 369 2.94 -28.53 -6.37
C SER A 369 4.23 -29.28 -5.98
N ARG A 370 4.08 -30.16 -5.02
CA ARG A 370 5.09 -31.12 -4.58
C ARG A 370 4.39 -32.45 -4.32
N ILE A 371 4.62 -33.42 -5.21
CA ILE A 371 3.94 -34.70 -5.17
C ILE A 371 4.98 -35.80 -5.11
N TRP A 372 4.83 -36.71 -4.17
CA TRP A 372 5.71 -37.88 -4.08
C TRP A 372 5.54 -38.80 -5.30
N ASN A 373 6.64 -39.09 -5.99
CA ASN A 373 6.68 -39.99 -7.13
C ASN A 373 7.17 -41.38 -6.68
N GLU A 374 6.29 -42.38 -6.73
CA GLU A 374 6.62 -43.76 -6.29
C GLU A 374 7.64 -44.44 -7.22
N ASP A 375 7.71 -44.02 -8.48
CA ASP A 375 8.62 -44.62 -9.47
C ASP A 375 10.08 -44.17 -9.29
N THR A 376 10.28 -42.91 -8.89
CA THR A 376 11.60 -42.29 -8.68
C THR A 376 12.03 -42.32 -7.22
N GLU A 377 11.10 -42.51 -6.27
CA GLU A 377 11.27 -42.34 -4.83
C GLU A 377 11.74 -40.92 -4.45
N GLU A 378 11.30 -39.91 -5.21
CA GLU A 378 11.60 -38.50 -5.01
C GLU A 378 10.31 -37.64 -5.11
N ASP A 379 10.37 -36.43 -4.63
CA ASP A 379 9.28 -35.46 -4.82
C ASP A 379 9.37 -34.80 -6.20
N ASP A 380 8.28 -34.79 -6.95
CA ASP A 380 8.13 -34.02 -8.20
C ASP A 380 7.62 -32.63 -7.87
N TYR A 381 8.38 -31.60 -8.24
CA TYR A 381 8.03 -30.19 -8.07
C TYR A 381 7.51 -29.59 -9.36
N SER A 382 6.44 -28.79 -9.29
CA SER A 382 5.86 -28.12 -10.45
C SER A 382 5.07 -26.89 -10.07
N GLY A 383 4.59 -26.15 -11.09
CA GLY A 383 3.83 -24.91 -10.95
C GLY A 383 4.67 -23.66 -11.18
N ASP A 384 4.00 -22.51 -11.16
CA ASP A 384 4.61 -21.21 -11.53
C ASP A 384 5.85 -20.87 -10.70
N PHE A 385 5.84 -21.17 -9.41
CA PHE A 385 7.01 -20.90 -8.56
C PHE A 385 8.20 -21.80 -8.92
N SER A 386 7.96 -23.07 -9.25
CA SER A 386 9.02 -23.98 -9.71
C SER A 386 9.55 -23.57 -11.08
N GLU A 387 8.68 -23.15 -12.00
CA GLU A 387 9.07 -22.63 -13.32
C GLU A 387 9.90 -21.34 -13.21
N LEU A 388 9.51 -20.44 -12.29
CA LEU A 388 10.26 -19.23 -11.99
C LEU A 388 11.65 -19.56 -11.41
N ASP A 389 11.72 -20.53 -10.50
CA ASP A 389 12.97 -20.96 -9.89
C ASP A 389 13.94 -21.54 -10.95
N ILE A 390 13.45 -22.39 -11.86
CA ILE A 390 14.22 -22.91 -13.00
C ILE A 390 14.72 -21.75 -13.87
N ALA A 391 13.86 -20.77 -14.14
CA ALA A 391 14.23 -19.60 -14.96
C ALA A 391 15.28 -18.71 -14.28
N PHE A 392 15.34 -18.72 -12.96
CA PHE A 392 16.39 -18.06 -12.17
C PHE A 392 17.71 -18.87 -12.09
N GLY A 393 17.76 -20.05 -12.70
CA GLY A 393 18.93 -20.92 -12.72
C GLY A 393 18.97 -22.00 -11.67
N GLY A 394 17.84 -22.18 -10.93
CA GLY A 394 17.62 -23.31 -10.05
C GLY A 394 17.13 -24.57 -10.79
N THR A 395 16.71 -25.57 -10.03
CA THR A 395 16.19 -26.84 -10.55
C THR A 395 14.66 -26.92 -10.49
N GLY A 396 13.99 -25.96 -9.88
CA GLY A 396 12.57 -26.01 -9.55
C GLY A 396 12.27 -26.79 -8.26
N GLU A 397 13.31 -27.28 -7.60
CA GLU A 397 13.33 -28.01 -6.34
C GLU A 397 13.94 -27.14 -5.23
N PRO A 398 13.92 -27.57 -3.96
CA PRO A 398 14.58 -26.83 -2.89
C PRO A 398 16.05 -26.56 -3.17
N ALA A 399 16.43 -25.29 -3.10
CA ALA A 399 17.79 -24.79 -3.28
C ALA A 399 18.40 -24.34 -1.96
N TYR A 400 19.71 -24.52 -1.81
CA TYR A 400 20.44 -24.23 -0.58
C TYR A 400 21.62 -23.30 -0.81
N SER A 401 22.18 -22.78 0.28
CA SER A 401 23.25 -21.77 0.27
C SER A 401 24.37 -22.10 -0.73
N GLY A 402 24.63 -21.14 -1.62
CA GLY A 402 25.62 -21.21 -2.68
C GLY A 402 25.02 -21.45 -4.09
N GLU A 403 23.74 -21.71 -4.19
CA GLU A 403 23.05 -21.81 -5.47
C GLU A 403 22.68 -20.43 -6.04
N PRO A 404 22.78 -20.22 -7.37
CA PRO A 404 22.67 -18.89 -7.98
C PRO A 404 21.25 -18.32 -7.95
N ASN A 405 20.23 -19.16 -7.93
CA ASN A 405 18.82 -18.77 -7.91
C ASN A 405 18.40 -18.07 -6.61
N ILE A 406 19.01 -18.42 -5.47
CA ILE A 406 18.68 -17.83 -4.15
C ILE A 406 18.75 -16.31 -4.19
N ALA A 407 19.80 -15.75 -4.78
CA ALA A 407 19.97 -14.31 -4.91
C ALA A 407 18.87 -13.64 -5.75
N GLN A 408 18.24 -14.36 -6.69
CA GLN A 408 17.15 -13.84 -7.50
C GLN A 408 15.82 -13.71 -6.75
N TRP A 409 15.61 -14.54 -5.74
CA TRP A 409 14.43 -14.48 -4.89
C TRP A 409 14.47 -13.34 -3.88
N GLN A 410 15.66 -12.91 -3.46
CA GLN A 410 15.85 -11.87 -2.45
C GLN A 410 15.47 -10.48 -2.96
N TYR A 411 15.39 -9.50 -2.05
CA TYR A 411 14.99 -8.12 -2.36
C TYR A 411 15.83 -7.46 -3.45
N ASN A 412 17.13 -7.73 -3.48
CA ASN A 412 18.03 -7.18 -4.49
C ASN A 412 18.09 -8.01 -5.79
N GLY A 413 17.34 -9.11 -5.86
CA GLY A 413 17.18 -9.94 -7.05
C GLY A 413 15.97 -9.56 -7.89
N ALA A 414 15.70 -10.34 -8.94
CA ALA A 414 14.61 -10.04 -9.88
C ALA A 414 13.21 -10.22 -9.24
N PHE A 415 13.04 -11.12 -8.31
CA PHE A 415 11.77 -11.30 -7.62
C PHE A 415 11.45 -10.16 -6.65
N LYS A 416 12.47 -9.41 -6.17
CA LYS A 416 12.34 -8.38 -5.13
C LYS A 416 11.60 -8.90 -3.88
N GLY A 417 11.91 -10.12 -3.48
CA GLY A 417 11.27 -10.77 -2.34
C GLY A 417 11.56 -10.06 -1.03
N VAL A 418 10.54 -9.86 -0.20
CA VAL A 418 10.67 -9.26 1.13
C VAL A 418 10.37 -10.31 2.20
N LEU A 419 11.09 -10.22 3.33
CA LEU A 419 11.00 -11.17 4.43
C LEU A 419 9.87 -10.78 5.38
N SER A 420 8.63 -10.92 4.92
CA SER A 420 7.42 -10.50 5.64
C SER A 420 7.05 -11.40 6.82
N GLY A 421 7.69 -12.56 6.94
CA GLY A 421 7.29 -13.57 7.92
C GLY A 421 5.92 -14.16 7.64
N LEU A 422 5.33 -14.72 8.67
CA LEU A 422 4.01 -15.34 8.65
C LEU A 422 3.18 -14.92 9.87
N TRP A 423 1.88 -15.26 9.86
CA TRP A 423 1.02 -15.25 11.02
C TRP A 423 0.54 -16.68 11.33
N PHE A 424 0.74 -17.10 12.58
CA PHE A 424 0.19 -18.34 13.11
C PHE A 424 -0.05 -18.19 14.63
N GLY A 425 -1.22 -17.65 14.97
CA GLY A 425 -1.52 -17.21 16.32
C GLY A 425 -0.89 -15.85 16.67
N GLU A 426 0.29 -15.58 16.16
CA GLU A 426 1.00 -14.31 16.25
C GLU A 426 1.81 -14.06 14.97
N PHE A 427 2.29 -12.81 14.79
CA PHE A 427 3.24 -12.53 13.73
C PHE A 427 4.64 -13.00 14.12
N ASP A 428 5.27 -13.80 13.26
CA ASP A 428 6.61 -14.35 13.50
C ASP A 428 7.46 -14.34 12.22
N TYR A 429 8.78 -14.44 12.40
CA TYR A 429 9.78 -14.52 11.31
C TYR A 429 9.86 -13.30 10.38
N GLN A 430 9.40 -12.10 10.80
CA GLN A 430 9.65 -10.88 10.04
C GLN A 430 11.16 -10.57 10.02
N GLY A 431 11.69 -10.40 8.80
CA GLY A 431 13.12 -10.26 8.56
C GLY A 431 13.89 -11.56 8.37
N ASP A 432 13.24 -12.72 8.58
CA ASP A 432 13.87 -14.04 8.45
C ASP A 432 13.34 -14.81 7.23
N TYR A 433 12.02 -14.78 6.96
CA TYR A 433 11.39 -15.55 5.87
C TYR A 433 10.46 -14.70 5.00
N GLY A 434 10.55 -14.90 3.68
CA GLY A 434 9.53 -14.50 2.72
C GLY A 434 8.67 -15.71 2.37
N VAL A 435 7.35 -15.63 2.61
CA VAL A 435 6.42 -16.74 2.48
C VAL A 435 5.22 -16.32 1.63
N PHE A 436 4.86 -17.12 0.61
CA PHE A 436 3.87 -16.76 -0.40
C PHE A 436 2.90 -17.89 -0.68
N TRP A 437 1.58 -17.64 -0.49
CA TRP A 437 0.57 -18.60 -0.89
C TRP A 437 0.58 -18.89 -2.39
N SER A 438 0.31 -20.14 -2.75
CA SER A 438 -0.11 -20.55 -4.08
C SER A 438 -1.64 -20.75 -4.15
N ALA A 439 -2.16 -20.93 -5.37
CA ALA A 439 -3.54 -21.32 -5.60
C ALA A 439 -3.79 -22.80 -5.29
N SER A 440 -2.73 -23.61 -5.16
CA SER A 440 -2.82 -25.06 -5.21
C SER A 440 -3.13 -25.68 -3.84
N ALA A 441 -4.19 -26.48 -3.78
CA ALA A 441 -4.52 -27.30 -2.63
C ALA A 441 -3.58 -28.50 -2.51
N HIS A 442 -3.36 -28.99 -1.28
CA HIS A 442 -2.64 -30.23 -1.08
C HIS A 442 -3.53 -31.42 -1.46
N PRO A 443 -3.05 -32.37 -2.29
CA PRO A 443 -3.87 -33.44 -2.85
C PRO A 443 -4.37 -34.49 -1.85
N ASP A 444 -3.75 -34.60 -0.67
CA ASP A 444 -4.06 -35.63 0.31
C ASP A 444 -4.67 -35.07 1.61
N ASN A 445 -4.80 -33.75 1.74
CA ASN A 445 -5.30 -33.16 2.97
C ASN A 445 -5.90 -31.74 2.74
N ALA A 446 -7.20 -31.62 2.91
CA ALA A 446 -7.94 -30.36 2.75
C ALA A 446 -7.54 -29.24 3.73
N ASP A 447 -6.83 -29.56 4.82
CA ASP A 447 -6.32 -28.54 5.76
C ASP A 447 -5.05 -27.86 5.27
N TYR A 448 -4.42 -28.36 4.19
CA TYR A 448 -3.14 -27.87 3.69
C TYR A 448 -3.27 -27.29 2.28
N ALA A 449 -2.39 -26.34 1.99
CA ALA A 449 -2.19 -25.79 0.65
C ALA A 449 -0.70 -25.58 0.39
N PHE A 450 -0.32 -25.53 -0.87
CA PHE A 450 1.05 -25.28 -1.25
C PHE A 450 1.40 -23.80 -1.17
N PHE A 451 2.66 -23.52 -0.90
CA PHE A 451 3.25 -22.20 -0.82
C PHE A 451 4.72 -22.21 -1.23
N ALA A 452 5.26 -21.06 -1.59
CA ALA A 452 6.69 -20.90 -1.77
C ALA A 452 7.29 -20.11 -0.61
N TYR A 453 8.54 -20.43 -0.23
CA TYR A 453 9.27 -19.59 0.71
C TYR A 453 10.74 -19.47 0.35
N PHE A 454 11.35 -18.43 0.87
CA PHE A 454 12.79 -18.23 0.80
C PHE A 454 13.29 -17.49 2.05
N ASN A 455 14.59 -17.64 2.31
CA ASN A 455 15.34 -16.85 3.28
C ASN A 455 16.73 -16.49 2.71
N ALA A 456 17.69 -16.15 3.56
CA ALA A 456 19.04 -15.82 3.12
C ALA A 456 19.80 -17.00 2.49
N ASP A 457 19.45 -18.23 2.86
CA ASP A 457 20.25 -19.42 2.62
C ASP A 457 19.50 -20.52 1.84
N GLU A 458 18.19 -20.38 1.63
CA GLU A 458 17.38 -21.41 0.99
C GLU A 458 16.18 -20.83 0.24
N VAL A 459 15.71 -21.59 -0.75
CA VAL A 459 14.46 -21.37 -1.50
C VAL A 459 13.73 -22.70 -1.62
N TYR A 460 12.44 -22.67 -1.33
CA TYR A 460 11.52 -23.79 -1.55
C TYR A 460 10.39 -23.31 -2.45
N PRO A 461 10.39 -23.68 -3.74
CA PRO A 461 9.37 -23.22 -4.68
C PRO A 461 8.00 -23.88 -4.44
N ALA A 462 7.97 -25.04 -3.78
CA ALA A 462 6.75 -25.67 -3.33
C ALA A 462 6.97 -26.41 -2.02
N ASP A 463 6.30 -25.97 -0.98
CA ASP A 463 6.12 -26.69 0.29
C ASP A 463 4.64 -26.54 0.67
N TYR A 464 4.18 -27.21 1.71
CA TYR A 464 2.78 -27.14 2.13
C TYR A 464 2.63 -26.77 3.60
N TYR A 465 1.58 -26.00 3.89
CA TYR A 465 1.27 -25.60 5.25
C TYR A 465 -0.24 -25.50 5.47
N VAL A 466 -0.65 -25.40 6.74
CA VAL A 466 -2.05 -25.31 7.11
C VAL A 466 -2.69 -24.03 6.55
N ARG A 467 -3.84 -24.15 5.89
CA ARG A 467 -4.56 -23.06 5.20
C ARG A 467 -4.97 -21.90 6.12
N LEU A 468 -5.06 -22.14 7.44
CA LEU A 468 -5.40 -21.10 8.42
C LEU A 468 -4.26 -20.10 8.69
N ALA A 469 -3.02 -20.43 8.32
CA ALA A 469 -1.88 -19.53 8.48
C ALA A 469 -2.01 -18.29 7.59
N GLY A 470 -1.43 -17.18 8.01
CA GLY A 470 -1.36 -15.94 7.24
C GLY A 470 -0.04 -15.82 6.49
N PHE A 471 -0.07 -15.79 5.15
CA PHE A 471 1.09 -15.60 4.28
C PHE A 471 0.87 -14.44 3.32
N SER A 472 1.95 -13.95 2.73
CA SER A 472 1.90 -12.94 1.69
C SER A 472 1.25 -13.46 0.41
N VAL A 473 0.74 -12.53 -0.38
CA VAL A 473 0.21 -12.79 -1.73
C VAL A 473 0.99 -11.97 -2.74
N ARG A 474 1.40 -12.62 -3.81
CA ARG A 474 1.87 -11.99 -5.06
C ARG A 474 1.10 -12.54 -6.23
N CYS A 475 0.74 -11.67 -7.15
CA CYS A 475 -0.08 -12.06 -8.28
C CYS A 475 0.75 -12.14 -9.56
N LEU A 476 0.33 -13.03 -10.43
CA LEU A 476 0.86 -13.33 -11.76
C LEU A 476 -0.19 -12.95 -12.79
N LEU A 477 0.22 -12.27 -13.87
CA LEU A 477 -0.65 -11.93 -14.99
C LEU A 477 -1.05 -13.20 -15.76
N GLN A 478 -2.37 -13.35 -16.04
CA GLN A 478 -2.92 -14.48 -16.81
C GLN A 478 -2.60 -14.41 -18.30
#